data_2ed83281d62b2f0c4a3c9e5b7f77d877
#
_entry.id   2ed83281d62b2f0c4a3c9e5b7f77d877
#
_cell.length_a   1.000
_cell.length_b   1.000
_cell.length_c   1.000
_cell.angle_alpha   90.00
_cell.angle_beta   90.00
_cell.angle_gamma   90.00
#
_symmetry.space_group_name_H-M   'P 1'
#
loop_
_entity.id
_entity.type
_entity.pdbx_description
1 polymer ?
#
loop_
_entity_poly.entity_id
_entity_poly.type
_entity_poly.pdbx_seq_one_letter_code
_entity_poly.pdbx_strand_id
1 'polypeptide(L)'
;KGRGKHLERAVPAAKPRVVFVGAELCSWLDGHQGCISGVSALLARQPLAEIADTLEVGGEDIALLVLDCPAVSLAQIQLVQQLRARLGSPNVIVTYRMANDRWISELNRHGAEAIAFPMEPARLAYEMGRIAVETDTRQGEFDLGDLVKPKARMYSDSELAAAAQLKRLVNCECPNHIVELITMLNHFEQYTTECAVDNWTDAA
;
A
#
# COMPACT_ATOMS: atom_id res chain seq x y z
N LYS A 1 31.24 -36.01 4.92
CA LYS A 1 29.92 -36.13 4.24
C LYS A 1 29.24 -34.78 4.38
N GLY A 2 29.39 -33.92 3.37
CA GLY A 2 28.74 -32.60 3.31
C GLY A 2 27.27 -32.77 2.93
N ARG A 3 26.34 -32.31 3.77
CA ARG A 3 24.95 -32.10 3.42
C ARG A 3 24.86 -30.85 2.56
N GLY A 4 24.65 -31.04 1.26
CA GLY A 4 24.30 -29.94 0.36
C GLY A 4 23.00 -29.27 0.86
N LYS A 5 23.07 -27.99 1.19
CA LYS A 5 21.87 -27.16 1.37
C LYS A 5 21.22 -27.03 -0.01
N HIS A 6 20.11 -27.69 -0.25
CA HIS A 6 19.21 -27.37 -1.34
C HIS A 6 18.67 -25.97 -1.06
N LEU A 7 19.12 -25.00 -1.83
CA LEU A 7 18.43 -23.72 -1.96
C LEU A 7 17.14 -24.01 -2.72
N GLU A 8 16.02 -24.09 -2.01
CA GLU A 8 14.71 -24.04 -2.63
C GLU A 8 14.58 -22.69 -3.31
N ARG A 9 14.37 -22.73 -4.62
CA ARG A 9 14.12 -21.56 -5.44
C ARG A 9 12.76 -21.04 -5.02
N ALA A 10 12.70 -19.90 -4.30
CA ALA A 10 11.45 -19.24 -3.99
C ALA A 10 10.65 -19.04 -5.29
N VAL A 11 9.46 -19.62 -5.36
CA VAL A 11 8.53 -19.37 -6.47
C VAL A 11 8.18 -17.88 -6.38
N PRO A 12 8.38 -17.09 -7.45
CA PRO A 12 8.04 -15.67 -7.40
C PRO A 12 6.55 -15.54 -7.06
N ALA A 13 6.25 -14.81 -5.99
CA ALA A 13 4.88 -14.54 -5.57
C ALA A 13 4.08 -13.94 -6.75
N ALA A 14 2.86 -14.43 -6.97
CA ALA A 14 2.01 -13.90 -8.02
C ALA A 14 1.73 -12.42 -7.76
N LYS A 15 1.93 -11.58 -8.78
CA LYS A 15 1.69 -10.14 -8.64
C LYS A 15 0.21 -9.89 -8.32
N PRO A 16 -0.11 -9.01 -7.34
CA PRO A 16 -1.47 -8.66 -7.02
C PRO A 16 -2.19 -8.08 -8.24
N ARG A 17 -3.42 -8.50 -8.45
CA ARG A 17 -4.24 -8.07 -9.58
C ARG A 17 -4.97 -6.78 -9.24
N VAL A 18 -4.81 -5.76 -10.10
CA VAL A 18 -5.47 -4.46 -10.00
C VAL A 18 -6.27 -4.19 -11.27
N VAL A 19 -7.53 -3.83 -11.12
CA VAL A 19 -8.42 -3.53 -12.25
C VAL A 19 -8.69 -2.04 -12.31
N PHE A 20 -8.45 -1.43 -13.46
CA PHE A 20 -8.72 -0.03 -13.75
C PHE A 20 -9.88 0.07 -14.74
N VAL A 21 -10.93 0.82 -14.40
CA VAL A 21 -12.14 0.98 -15.21
C VAL A 21 -12.35 2.45 -15.57
N GLY A 22 -12.47 2.73 -16.87
CA GLY A 22 -12.74 4.06 -17.41
C GLY A 22 -11.73 4.51 -18.47
N ALA A 23 -12.23 5.12 -19.54
CA ALA A 23 -11.41 5.51 -20.68
C ALA A 23 -10.34 6.54 -20.34
N GLU A 24 -10.71 7.60 -19.60
CA GLU A 24 -9.78 8.68 -19.27
C GLU A 24 -8.74 8.25 -18.24
N LEU A 25 -9.16 7.46 -17.23
CA LEU A 25 -8.24 6.87 -16.27
C LEU A 25 -7.20 5.97 -16.96
N CYS A 26 -7.65 5.09 -17.87
CA CYS A 26 -6.75 4.22 -18.62
C CYS A 26 -5.81 5.02 -19.54
N SER A 27 -6.31 6.08 -20.19
CA SER A 27 -5.47 6.95 -21.03
C SER A 27 -4.43 7.72 -20.20
N TRP A 28 -4.80 8.14 -18.99
CA TRP A 28 -3.85 8.77 -18.08
C TRP A 28 -2.77 7.78 -17.64
N LEU A 29 -3.12 6.51 -17.36
CA LEU A 29 -2.17 5.44 -17.02
C LEU A 29 -1.19 5.12 -18.15
N ASP A 30 -1.60 5.24 -19.42
CA ASP A 30 -0.70 5.04 -20.57
C ASP A 30 0.52 6.00 -20.50
N GLY A 31 0.31 7.22 -19.99
CA GLY A 31 1.37 8.19 -19.74
C GLY A 31 2.14 8.00 -18.42
N HIS A 32 1.67 7.14 -17.52
CA HIS A 32 2.19 7.00 -16.15
C HIS A 32 2.44 5.54 -15.76
N GLN A 33 2.89 4.69 -16.69
CA GLN A 33 3.07 3.25 -16.48
C GLN A 33 4.01 2.88 -15.32
N GLY A 34 4.92 3.76 -14.96
CA GLY A 34 5.79 3.58 -13.79
C GLY A 34 5.02 3.46 -12.47
N CYS A 35 3.80 4.02 -12.38
CA CYS A 35 2.99 4.00 -11.17
C CYS A 35 2.36 2.63 -10.87
N ILE A 36 2.27 1.75 -11.87
CA ILE A 36 1.68 0.41 -11.75
C ILE A 36 2.73 -0.71 -11.74
N SER A 37 3.99 -0.37 -11.46
CA SER A 37 5.05 -1.36 -11.30
C SER A 37 4.78 -2.26 -10.08
N GLY A 38 5.03 -3.56 -10.22
CA GLY A 38 4.84 -4.51 -9.12
C GLY A 38 3.44 -5.15 -9.05
N VAL A 39 2.46 -4.68 -9.82
CA VAL A 39 1.11 -5.26 -9.89
C VAL A 39 0.79 -5.82 -11.28
N SER A 40 -0.23 -6.67 -11.36
CA SER A 40 -0.83 -7.13 -12.62
C SER A 40 -2.05 -6.25 -12.94
N ALA A 41 -1.87 -5.27 -13.83
CA ALA A 41 -2.92 -4.30 -14.17
C ALA A 41 -3.80 -4.81 -15.31
N LEU A 42 -5.12 -4.77 -15.10
CA LEU A 42 -6.15 -4.98 -16.11
C LEU A 42 -6.84 -3.65 -16.41
N LEU A 43 -6.89 -3.27 -17.68
CA LEU A 43 -7.44 -1.99 -18.12
C LEU A 43 -8.75 -2.21 -18.88
N ALA A 44 -9.86 -1.73 -18.33
CA ALA A 44 -11.18 -1.71 -18.96
C ALA A 44 -11.53 -0.27 -19.35
N ARG A 45 -11.49 0.03 -20.65
CA ARG A 45 -11.68 1.40 -21.16
C ARG A 45 -13.14 1.83 -21.28
N GLN A 46 -14.07 0.91 -21.02
CA GLN A 46 -15.50 1.21 -21.04
C GLN A 46 -15.91 1.99 -19.79
N PRO A 47 -16.99 2.79 -19.84
CA PRO A 47 -17.58 3.40 -18.66
C PRO A 47 -18.02 2.36 -17.63
N LEU A 48 -17.97 2.72 -16.35
CA LEU A 48 -18.38 1.82 -15.26
C LEU A 48 -19.79 1.25 -15.46
N ALA A 49 -20.75 2.07 -15.92
CA ALA A 49 -22.13 1.66 -16.15
C ALA A 49 -22.29 0.55 -17.20
N GLU A 50 -21.39 0.50 -18.20
CA GLU A 50 -21.46 -0.50 -19.27
C GLU A 50 -20.79 -1.82 -18.85
N ILE A 51 -19.79 -1.76 -18.00
CA ILE A 51 -18.99 -2.93 -17.62
C ILE A 51 -19.41 -3.54 -16.28
N ALA A 52 -20.17 -2.80 -15.47
CA ALA A 52 -20.52 -3.22 -14.12
C ALA A 52 -21.17 -4.63 -14.09
N ASP A 53 -21.97 -4.98 -15.08
CA ASP A 53 -22.64 -6.29 -15.14
C ASP A 53 -21.82 -7.38 -15.85
N THR A 54 -20.89 -6.98 -16.73
CA THR A 54 -20.16 -7.89 -17.63
C THR A 54 -18.72 -8.13 -17.21
N LEU A 55 -18.21 -7.37 -16.25
CA LEU A 55 -16.85 -7.55 -15.76
C LEU A 55 -16.71 -8.92 -15.08
N GLU A 56 -16.21 -9.88 -15.82
CA GLU A 56 -15.81 -11.17 -15.32
C GLU A 56 -14.29 -11.15 -15.12
N VAL A 57 -13.86 -11.27 -13.87
CA VAL A 57 -12.45 -11.45 -13.54
C VAL A 57 -12.30 -12.90 -13.11
N GLY A 58 -11.75 -13.71 -14.01
CA GLY A 58 -11.66 -15.16 -13.81
C GLY A 58 -10.92 -15.51 -12.54
N GLY A 59 -11.61 -16.14 -11.60
CA GLY A 59 -11.12 -17.02 -10.54
C GLY A 59 -10.02 -16.56 -9.59
N GLU A 60 -9.37 -15.44 -9.84
CA GLU A 60 -8.27 -14.91 -9.01
C GLU A 60 -8.73 -13.68 -8.23
N ASP A 61 -8.26 -13.56 -7.00
CA ASP A 61 -8.59 -12.44 -6.12
C ASP A 61 -8.11 -11.10 -6.69
N ILE A 62 -9.03 -10.14 -6.77
CA ILE A 62 -8.71 -8.75 -7.10
C ILE A 62 -8.26 -8.06 -5.82
N ALA A 63 -7.05 -7.54 -5.82
CA ALA A 63 -6.51 -6.79 -4.68
C ALA A 63 -7.07 -5.35 -4.62
N LEU A 64 -7.29 -4.73 -5.79
CA LEU A 64 -7.80 -3.36 -5.89
C LEU A 64 -8.61 -3.14 -7.16
N LEU A 65 -9.71 -2.38 -7.03
CA LEU A 65 -10.45 -1.76 -8.12
C LEU A 65 -10.20 -0.25 -8.13
N VAL A 66 -9.84 0.30 -9.28
CA VAL A 66 -9.75 1.75 -9.48
C VAL A 66 -10.78 2.14 -10.54
N LEU A 67 -11.81 2.87 -10.12
CA LEU A 67 -13.01 3.15 -10.93
C LEU A 67 -13.10 4.64 -11.27
N ASP A 68 -13.20 4.98 -12.54
CA ASP A 68 -13.43 6.35 -12.99
C ASP A 68 -14.93 6.68 -12.96
N CYS A 69 -15.32 7.57 -12.06
CA CYS A 69 -16.67 8.10 -11.91
C CYS A 69 -16.62 9.62 -12.08
N PRO A 70 -16.65 10.17 -13.30
CA PRO A 70 -16.46 11.60 -13.53
C PRO A 70 -17.36 12.50 -12.67
N ALA A 71 -18.60 12.07 -12.42
CA ALA A 71 -19.54 12.75 -11.52
C ALA A 71 -20.12 11.71 -10.53
N VAL A 72 -19.84 11.89 -9.25
CA VAL A 72 -20.34 10.98 -8.21
C VAL A 72 -21.79 11.31 -7.89
N SER A 73 -22.64 10.28 -8.01
CA SER A 73 -24.07 10.32 -7.69
C SER A 73 -24.47 9.08 -6.90
N LEU A 74 -25.70 9.06 -6.38
CA LEU A 74 -26.22 7.88 -5.70
C LEU A 74 -26.21 6.63 -6.59
N ALA A 75 -26.56 6.78 -7.87
CA ALA A 75 -26.53 5.67 -8.84
C ALA A 75 -25.10 5.12 -9.01
N GLN A 76 -24.10 5.98 -9.09
CA GLN A 76 -22.71 5.54 -9.20
C GLN A 76 -22.23 4.83 -7.92
N ILE A 77 -22.60 5.31 -6.76
CA ILE A 77 -22.29 4.65 -5.48
C ILE A 77 -22.90 3.25 -5.42
N GLN A 78 -24.15 3.10 -5.85
CA GLN A 78 -24.81 1.79 -5.89
C GLN A 78 -24.11 0.82 -6.85
N LEU A 79 -23.69 1.29 -8.04
CA LEU A 79 -22.91 0.49 -9.00
C LEU A 79 -21.56 0.05 -8.40
N VAL A 80 -20.86 0.95 -7.74
CA VAL A 80 -19.59 0.63 -7.05
C VAL A 80 -19.80 -0.46 -6.01
N GLN A 81 -20.85 -0.36 -5.19
CA GLN A 81 -21.17 -1.34 -4.15
C GLN A 81 -21.53 -2.71 -4.75
N GLN A 82 -22.37 -2.74 -5.79
CA GLN A 82 -22.75 -3.97 -6.48
C GLN A 82 -21.52 -4.66 -7.09
N LEU A 83 -20.69 -3.90 -7.79
CA LEU A 83 -19.47 -4.43 -8.39
C LEU A 83 -18.51 -4.98 -7.33
N ARG A 84 -18.29 -4.22 -6.24
CA ARG A 84 -17.46 -4.65 -5.13
C ARG A 84 -17.96 -5.96 -4.50
N ALA A 85 -19.25 -6.06 -4.21
CA ALA A 85 -19.84 -7.27 -3.63
C ALA A 85 -19.69 -8.48 -4.57
N ARG A 86 -19.90 -8.30 -5.87
CA ARG A 86 -19.77 -9.36 -6.85
C ARG A 86 -18.34 -9.87 -7.02
N LEU A 87 -17.36 -8.99 -6.88
CA LEU A 87 -15.94 -9.30 -7.05
C LEU A 87 -15.23 -9.69 -5.75
N GLY A 88 -15.95 -10.10 -4.71
CA GLY A 88 -15.35 -10.59 -3.47
C GLY A 88 -14.91 -9.51 -2.50
N SER A 89 -15.47 -8.29 -2.64
CA SER A 89 -15.19 -7.16 -1.75
C SER A 89 -13.73 -6.65 -1.74
N PRO A 90 -13.09 -6.45 -2.91
CA PRO A 90 -11.75 -5.89 -2.98
C PRO A 90 -11.71 -4.46 -2.40
N ASN A 91 -10.50 -3.94 -2.19
CA ASN A 91 -10.30 -2.52 -1.96
C ASN A 91 -10.75 -1.73 -3.19
N VAL A 92 -11.32 -0.54 -2.97
CA VAL A 92 -11.85 0.30 -4.07
C VAL A 92 -11.35 1.72 -3.94
N ILE A 93 -10.80 2.25 -5.04
CA ILE A 93 -10.56 3.68 -5.24
C ILE A 93 -11.52 4.17 -6.31
N VAL A 94 -12.21 5.26 -6.03
CA VAL A 94 -13.08 5.95 -6.99
C VAL A 94 -12.44 7.28 -7.36
N THR A 95 -12.10 7.46 -8.63
CA THR A 95 -11.62 8.74 -9.15
C THR A 95 -12.78 9.58 -9.63
N TYR A 96 -12.77 10.89 -9.32
CA TYR A 96 -13.87 11.78 -9.71
C TYR A 96 -13.38 13.18 -10.11
N ARG A 97 -14.18 13.88 -10.92
CA ARG A 97 -13.98 15.31 -11.28
C ARG A 97 -14.97 16.20 -10.58
N MET A 98 -16.20 15.70 -10.40
CA MET A 98 -17.28 16.41 -9.69
C MET A 98 -17.92 15.50 -8.64
N ALA A 99 -17.90 15.95 -7.40
CA ALA A 99 -18.61 15.32 -6.29
C ALA A 99 -18.93 16.38 -5.24
N ASN A 100 -20.00 16.18 -4.47
CA ASN A 100 -20.20 16.93 -3.24
C ASN A 100 -19.70 16.13 -2.03
N ASP A 101 -19.44 16.82 -0.94
CA ASP A 101 -18.88 16.22 0.28
C ASP A 101 -19.74 15.08 0.84
N ARG A 102 -21.06 15.15 0.64
CA ARG A 102 -21.97 14.10 1.06
C ARG A 102 -21.69 12.79 0.33
N TRP A 103 -21.49 12.81 -0.98
CA TRP A 103 -21.23 11.62 -1.77
C TRP A 103 -19.82 11.07 -1.54
N ILE A 104 -18.84 11.95 -1.31
CA ILE A 104 -17.50 11.55 -0.90
C ILE A 104 -17.54 10.82 0.44
N SER A 105 -18.25 11.39 1.42
CA SER A 105 -18.45 10.77 2.73
C SER A 105 -19.17 9.43 2.64
N GLU A 106 -20.14 9.31 1.73
CA GLU A 106 -20.89 8.06 1.52
C GLU A 106 -20.01 6.97 0.90
N LEU A 107 -19.19 7.28 -0.11
CA LEU A 107 -18.21 6.36 -0.68
C LEU A 107 -17.26 5.84 0.40
N ASN A 108 -16.68 6.75 1.18
CA ASN A 108 -15.73 6.40 2.25
C ASN A 108 -16.38 5.51 3.33
N ARG A 109 -17.65 5.80 3.70
CA ARG A 109 -18.40 4.97 4.65
C ARG A 109 -18.60 3.54 4.14
N HIS A 110 -18.73 3.36 2.83
CA HIS A 110 -18.85 2.06 2.20
C HIS A 110 -17.50 1.42 1.83
N GLY A 111 -16.39 1.98 2.30
CA GLY A 111 -15.05 1.41 2.12
C GLY A 111 -14.49 1.59 0.72
N ALA A 112 -14.94 2.62 -0.01
CA ALA A 112 -14.35 3.05 -1.26
C ALA A 112 -13.68 4.41 -1.06
N GLU A 113 -12.38 4.51 -1.29
CA GLU A 113 -11.63 5.75 -1.17
C GLU A 113 -11.91 6.65 -2.37
N ALA A 114 -12.32 7.90 -2.12
CA ALA A 114 -12.60 8.87 -3.18
C ALA A 114 -11.40 9.80 -3.41
N ILE A 115 -10.92 9.89 -4.66
CA ILE A 115 -9.75 10.71 -5.05
C ILE A 115 -10.12 11.61 -6.23
N ALA A 116 -9.83 12.91 -6.11
CA ALA A 116 -10.02 13.83 -7.23
C ALA A 116 -9.12 13.47 -8.42
N PHE A 117 -9.65 13.57 -9.64
CA PHE A 117 -8.90 13.30 -10.87
C PHE A 117 -8.60 14.62 -11.63
N PRO A 118 -7.40 14.77 -12.23
CA PRO A 118 -6.31 13.81 -12.26
C PRO A 118 -5.63 13.63 -10.88
N MET A 119 -5.32 12.36 -10.56
CA MET A 119 -4.61 12.07 -9.32
C MET A 119 -3.10 12.29 -9.48
N GLU A 120 -2.41 12.51 -8.37
CA GLU A 120 -0.96 12.56 -8.36
C GLU A 120 -0.35 11.18 -8.64
N PRO A 121 0.59 11.06 -9.61
CA PRO A 121 1.23 9.78 -9.92
C PRO A 121 1.88 9.11 -8.70
N ALA A 122 2.49 9.91 -7.82
CA ALA A 122 3.11 9.42 -6.60
C ALA A 122 2.10 8.75 -5.64
N ARG A 123 0.86 9.26 -5.57
CA ARG A 123 -0.19 8.66 -4.76
C ARG A 123 -0.59 7.27 -5.27
N LEU A 124 -0.81 7.15 -6.59
CA LEU A 124 -1.12 5.85 -7.17
C LEU A 124 0.03 4.86 -6.98
N ALA A 125 1.28 5.29 -7.19
CA ALA A 125 2.46 4.45 -6.97
C ALA A 125 2.55 3.96 -5.52
N TYR A 126 2.22 4.81 -4.55
CA TYR A 126 2.16 4.44 -3.13
C TYR A 126 1.11 3.34 -2.88
N GLU A 127 -0.12 3.49 -3.39
CA GLU A 127 -1.18 2.49 -3.23
C GLU A 127 -0.80 1.15 -3.89
N MET A 128 -0.18 1.19 -5.08
CA MET A 128 0.29 -0.02 -5.73
C MET A 128 1.39 -0.72 -4.92
N GLY A 129 2.33 0.05 -4.37
CA GLY A 129 3.38 -0.47 -3.49
C GLY A 129 2.81 -1.11 -2.22
N ARG A 130 1.84 -0.47 -1.58
CA ARG A 130 1.16 -0.99 -0.38
C ARG A 130 0.48 -2.34 -0.66
N ILE A 131 -0.26 -2.44 -1.76
CA ILE A 131 -0.95 -3.67 -2.14
C ILE A 131 0.02 -4.78 -2.50
N ALA A 132 1.12 -4.46 -3.18
CA ALA A 132 2.15 -5.44 -3.49
C ALA A 132 2.75 -6.06 -2.22
N VAL A 133 3.02 -5.24 -1.20
CA VAL A 133 3.53 -5.70 0.10
C VAL A 133 2.49 -6.50 0.87
N GLU A 134 1.22 -6.06 0.92
CA GLU A 134 0.14 -6.78 1.61
C GLU A 134 -0.13 -8.16 0.99
N THR A 135 0.01 -8.29 -0.32
CA THR A 135 -0.19 -9.57 -1.01
C THR A 135 0.98 -10.51 -0.76
N ASP A 136 2.20 -10.00 -0.75
CA ASP A 136 3.40 -10.78 -0.43
C ASP A 136 3.34 -11.32 1.01
N THR A 137 2.87 -10.49 1.96
CA THR A 137 2.66 -10.89 3.36
C THR A 137 1.54 -11.93 3.53
N ARG A 138 0.50 -11.91 2.72
CA ARG A 138 -0.60 -12.91 2.80
C ARG A 138 -0.22 -14.26 2.20
N GLN A 139 0.70 -14.30 1.25
CA GLN A 139 1.19 -15.54 0.61
C GLN A 139 2.35 -16.18 1.36
N GLY A 140 3.08 -15.41 2.16
CA GLY A 140 4.05 -15.92 3.11
C GLY A 140 3.32 -16.32 4.40
N GLU A 141 3.29 -17.60 4.77
CA GLU A 141 3.15 -17.96 6.17
C GLU A 141 4.25 -17.18 6.91
N PHE A 142 3.85 -16.14 7.64
CA PHE A 142 4.74 -15.39 8.51
C PHE A 142 5.15 -16.35 9.62
N ASP A 143 6.22 -17.09 9.41
CA ASP A 143 6.91 -17.75 10.50
C ASP A 143 7.54 -16.64 11.36
N LEU A 144 6.91 -16.35 12.49
CA LEU A 144 7.41 -15.41 13.49
C LEU A 144 8.83 -15.76 13.95
N GLY A 145 9.33 -16.97 13.62
CA GLY A 145 10.72 -17.38 13.86
C GLY A 145 11.74 -16.73 12.93
N ASP A 146 11.33 -16.21 11.76
CA ASP A 146 12.17 -15.49 10.80
C ASP A 146 12.08 -13.95 10.93
N LEU A 147 11.60 -13.45 12.06
CA LEU A 147 11.79 -12.05 12.42
C LEU A 147 13.27 -11.73 12.25
N VAL A 148 13.58 -10.95 11.22
CA VAL A 148 14.93 -10.50 10.90
C VAL A 148 15.54 -9.96 12.19
N LYS A 149 16.51 -10.67 12.74
CA LYS A 149 17.24 -10.17 13.93
C LYS A 149 17.66 -8.76 13.63
N PRO A 150 17.28 -7.77 14.45
CA PRO A 150 17.67 -6.40 14.21
C PRO A 150 19.16 -6.36 13.96
N LYS A 151 19.59 -5.71 12.88
CA LYS A 151 21.02 -5.49 12.66
C LYS A 151 21.56 -4.71 13.85
N ALA A 152 22.74 -5.09 14.31
CA ALA A 152 23.40 -4.33 15.36
C ALA A 152 23.43 -2.83 15.01
N ARG A 153 23.13 -1.98 15.97
CA ARG A 153 23.13 -0.52 15.78
C ARG A 153 24.45 -0.10 15.18
N MET A 154 24.40 0.68 14.10
CA MET A 154 25.61 1.18 13.42
C MET A 154 26.28 2.29 14.21
N TYR A 155 25.54 3.04 15.03
CA TYR A 155 26.02 4.18 15.79
C TYR A 155 25.64 4.05 17.25
N SER A 156 26.60 4.32 18.13
CA SER A 156 26.37 4.43 19.57
C SER A 156 25.68 5.75 19.94
N ASP A 157 25.06 5.80 21.11
CA ASP A 157 24.43 7.03 21.62
C ASP A 157 25.42 8.18 21.74
N SER A 158 26.70 7.90 22.05
CA SER A 158 27.77 8.88 22.09
C SER A 158 28.14 9.46 20.73
N GLU A 159 28.13 8.64 19.67
CA GLU A 159 28.36 9.08 18.29
C GLU A 159 27.20 9.93 17.78
N LEU A 160 25.95 9.56 18.12
CA LEU A 160 24.76 10.35 17.80
C LEU A 160 24.78 11.71 18.51
N ALA A 161 25.17 11.73 19.80
CA ALA A 161 25.34 12.98 20.56
C ALA A 161 26.43 13.86 19.98
N ALA A 162 27.56 13.29 19.55
CA ALA A 162 28.62 14.02 18.85
C ALA A 162 28.18 14.59 17.52
N ALA A 163 27.42 13.82 16.73
CA ALA A 163 26.83 14.24 15.44
C ALA A 163 25.86 15.43 15.64
N ALA A 164 25.03 15.41 16.68
CA ALA A 164 24.15 16.53 17.03
C ALA A 164 24.88 17.84 17.31
N GLN A 165 26.13 17.75 17.79
CA GLN A 165 26.98 18.95 18.07
C GLN A 165 27.61 19.54 16.81
N LEU A 166 27.62 18.84 15.67
CA LEU A 166 28.13 19.35 14.39
C LEU A 166 27.32 20.53 13.84
N LYS A 167 26.18 20.86 14.41
CA LYS A 167 25.35 22.04 14.11
C LYS A 167 26.15 23.35 14.12
N ARG A 168 27.22 23.42 14.87
CA ARG A 168 28.08 24.61 14.95
C ARG A 168 29.03 24.81 13.76
N LEU A 169 29.20 23.77 12.93
CA LEU A 169 30.14 23.76 11.79
C LEU A 169 29.44 23.88 10.43
N VAL A 170 28.18 23.58 10.39
CA VAL A 170 27.38 23.61 9.14
C VAL A 170 26.12 24.42 9.40
N ASN A 171 25.90 25.46 8.62
CA ASN A 171 24.72 26.37 8.73
C ASN A 171 23.42 25.68 8.24
N CYS A 172 23.24 24.39 8.57
CA CYS A 172 22.10 23.56 8.19
C CYS A 172 21.61 22.78 9.41
N GLU A 173 20.31 22.73 9.62
CA GLU A 173 19.68 21.96 10.70
C GLU A 173 19.47 20.46 10.36
N CYS A 174 19.70 20.07 9.08
CA CYS A 174 19.49 18.70 8.60
C CYS A 174 20.18 17.61 9.45
N PRO A 175 21.46 17.76 9.86
CA PRO A 175 22.11 16.74 10.68
C PRO A 175 21.42 16.53 12.04
N ASN A 176 20.89 17.58 12.64
CA ASN A 176 20.19 17.52 13.91
C ASN A 176 18.86 16.75 13.80
N HIS A 177 18.08 17.04 12.76
CA HIS A 177 16.83 16.32 12.50
C HIS A 177 17.07 14.83 12.24
N ILE A 178 18.15 14.46 11.53
CA ILE A 178 18.51 13.05 11.30
C ILE A 178 18.85 12.37 12.62
N VAL A 179 19.64 13.02 13.48
CA VAL A 179 20.00 12.47 14.81
C VAL A 179 18.75 12.30 15.68
N GLU A 180 17.83 13.26 15.68
CA GLU A 180 16.57 13.18 16.42
C GLU A 180 15.73 12.00 15.93
N LEU A 181 15.59 11.82 14.62
CA LEU A 181 14.85 10.69 14.02
C LEU A 181 15.46 9.33 14.41
N ILE A 182 16.79 9.19 14.31
CA ILE A 182 17.47 7.94 14.68
C ILE A 182 17.28 7.67 16.18
N THR A 183 17.39 8.69 17.04
CA THR A 183 17.18 8.56 18.48
C THR A 183 15.75 8.13 18.81
N MET A 184 14.74 8.72 18.15
CA MET A 184 13.33 8.33 18.32
C MET A 184 13.08 6.89 17.86
N LEU A 185 13.66 6.46 16.74
CA LEU A 185 13.56 5.09 16.25
C LEU A 185 14.23 4.08 17.20
N ASN A 186 15.38 4.43 17.77
CA ASN A 186 16.06 3.61 18.80
C ASN A 186 15.20 3.44 20.05
N HIS A 187 14.54 4.51 20.53
CA HIS A 187 13.62 4.42 21.66
C HIS A 187 12.39 3.58 21.34
N PHE A 188 11.85 3.73 20.13
CA PHE A 188 10.72 2.90 19.69
C PHE A 188 11.10 1.42 19.59
N GLU A 189 12.26 1.08 19.05
CA GLU A 189 12.78 -0.28 19.01
C GLU A 189 12.91 -0.88 20.42
N GLN A 190 13.47 -0.10 21.36
CA GLN A 190 13.59 -0.53 22.76
C GLN A 190 12.21 -0.76 23.39
N TYR A 191 11.28 0.18 23.22
CA TYR A 191 9.92 0.06 23.71
C TYR A 191 9.21 -1.18 23.17
N THR A 192 9.30 -1.43 21.85
CA THR A 192 8.66 -2.61 21.24
C THR A 192 9.28 -3.91 21.73
N THR A 193 10.59 -3.94 21.98
CA THR A 193 11.27 -5.10 22.52
C THR A 193 10.83 -5.39 23.96
N GLU A 194 10.70 -4.35 24.80
CA GLU A 194 10.20 -4.46 26.17
C GLU A 194 8.73 -4.90 26.21
N CYS A 195 7.85 -4.30 25.38
CA CYS A 195 6.44 -4.68 25.27
C CYS A 195 6.23 -6.11 24.73
N ALA A 196 7.08 -6.57 23.81
CA ALA A 196 6.99 -7.94 23.29
C ALA A 196 7.30 -8.98 24.39
N VAL A 197 8.18 -8.67 25.33
CA VAL A 197 8.49 -9.55 26.46
C VAL A 197 7.32 -9.63 27.44
N ASP A 198 6.66 -8.52 27.72
CA ASP A 198 5.54 -8.50 28.70
C ASP A 198 4.27 -9.18 28.19
N ASN A 199 4.00 -9.13 26.89
CA ASN A 199 2.80 -9.77 26.31
C ASN A 199 2.89 -11.30 26.15
N TRP A 200 4.08 -11.90 26.17
CA TRP A 200 4.25 -13.35 26.05
C TRP A 200 4.23 -14.09 27.39
N THR A 201 4.47 -13.39 28.49
CA THR A 201 4.41 -13.98 29.85
C THR A 201 3.00 -14.11 30.40
N ASP A 202 2.04 -13.33 29.91
CA ASP A 202 0.63 -13.38 30.33
C ASP A 202 -0.20 -14.38 29.49
N ALA A 203 0.35 -14.96 28.42
CA ALA A 203 -0.32 -15.92 27.55
C ALA A 203 0.02 -17.39 27.83
N ALA A 204 0.81 -17.67 28.87
CA ALA A 204 1.15 -19.02 29.38
C ALA A 204 0.41 -19.32 30.67
#